data_44815e9b4cf8a7be67b48b87e5495bc6
#
_entry.id   44815e9b4cf8a7be67b48b87e5495bc6
#
_cell.length_a   1.000
_cell.length_b   1.000
_cell.length_c   1.000
_cell.angle_alpha   90.00
_cell.angle_beta   90.00
_cell.angle_gamma   90.00
#
_symmetry.space_group_name_H-M   'P 1'
#
loop_
_entity.id
_entity.type
_entity.pdbx_description
1 polymer ?
#
loop_
_entity_poly.entity_id
_entity_poly.type
_entity_poly.pdbx_seq_one_letter_code
_entity_poly.pdbx_strand_id
1 'polypeptide(L)'
;MNHYEEVYGKLKEKYTDEEIAEGFMIPETLTEEEQKISDEEFRKIRFRLLNNRTEKQRLMSEITRLRISIKVYLEQEIYDPSFSFGQILGEYIGILKINKKEFSKDIDIHYTKLSRLLNEREEPNVSFI
;
A
#
# COMPACT_ATOMS: atom_id res chain seq x y z
N MET A 1 34.65 4.93 -10.83
CA MET A 1 34.52 5.31 -9.42
C MET A 1 33.05 5.48 -9.07
N ASN A 2 32.61 4.90 -7.99
CA ASN A 2 31.25 5.07 -7.52
C ASN A 2 31.07 6.51 -6.98
N HIS A 3 29.93 7.13 -7.22
CA HIS A 3 29.61 8.47 -6.71
C HIS A 3 29.86 8.63 -5.20
N TYR A 4 29.58 7.60 -4.42
CA TYR A 4 29.82 7.58 -2.96
C TYR A 4 31.32 7.63 -2.60
N GLU A 5 32.17 6.96 -3.35
CA GLU A 5 33.63 6.98 -3.14
C GLU A 5 34.23 8.34 -3.44
N GLU A 6 33.71 9.02 -4.46
CA GLU A 6 34.12 10.37 -4.81
C GLU A 6 33.73 11.40 -3.74
N VAL A 7 32.49 11.31 -3.24
CA VAL A 7 32.00 12.19 -2.17
C VAL A 7 32.77 11.93 -0.87
N TYR A 8 32.99 10.68 -0.53
CA TYR A 8 33.78 10.29 0.67
C TYR A 8 35.23 10.79 0.57
N GLY A 9 35.85 10.66 -0.59
CA GLY A 9 37.20 11.18 -0.82
C GLY A 9 37.32 12.69 -0.60
N LYS A 10 36.33 13.47 -1.07
CA LYS A 10 36.26 14.92 -0.85
C LYS A 10 36.03 15.30 0.62
N LEU A 11 35.23 14.51 1.33
CA LEU A 11 35.03 14.72 2.77
C LEU A 11 36.26 14.40 3.58
N LYS A 12 36.99 13.35 3.21
CA LYS A 12 38.23 12.93 3.90
C LYS A 12 39.38 13.94 3.78
N GLU A 13 39.38 14.81 2.77
CA GLU A 13 40.32 15.90 2.67
C GLU A 13 40.15 17.01 3.71
N LYS A 14 38.93 17.17 4.24
CA LYS A 14 38.55 18.24 5.18
C LYS A 14 38.27 17.78 6.58
N TYR A 15 37.83 16.53 6.78
CA TYR A 15 37.34 16.00 8.03
C TYR A 15 37.99 14.66 8.34
N THR A 16 38.12 14.35 9.61
CA THR A 16 38.56 13.03 10.07
C THR A 16 37.44 11.98 9.88
N ASP A 17 37.81 10.71 9.88
CA ASP A 17 36.83 9.63 9.75
C ASP A 17 35.79 9.65 10.89
N GLU A 18 36.18 10.07 12.08
CA GLU A 18 35.29 10.23 13.24
C GLU A 18 34.30 11.38 13.05
N GLU A 19 34.75 12.52 12.57
CA GLU A 19 33.89 13.68 12.27
C GLU A 19 32.91 13.38 11.14
N ILE A 20 33.33 12.62 10.13
CA ILE A 20 32.45 12.17 9.04
C ILE A 20 31.37 11.22 9.59
N ALA A 21 31.75 10.26 10.44
CA ALA A 21 30.81 9.33 11.07
C ALA A 21 29.78 10.05 11.96
N GLU A 22 30.20 11.03 12.75
CA GLU A 22 29.31 11.87 13.55
C GLU A 22 28.31 12.66 12.70
N GLY A 23 28.73 13.17 11.56
CA GLY A 23 27.86 13.89 10.64
C GLY A 23 26.75 13.03 10.00
N PHE A 24 26.94 11.71 9.94
CA PHE A 24 25.95 10.74 9.45
C PHE A 24 25.14 10.10 10.59
N MET A 25 25.48 10.31 11.85
CA MET A 25 24.69 9.85 12.97
C MET A 25 23.40 10.66 13.06
N ILE A 26 22.27 9.96 12.99
CA ILE A 26 20.97 10.53 13.34
C ILE A 26 20.99 10.76 14.85
N PRO A 27 20.70 11.98 15.37
CA PRO A 27 20.61 12.23 16.79
C PRO A 27 19.63 11.23 17.41
N GLU A 28 20.10 10.45 18.39
CA GLU A 28 19.29 9.40 19.03
C GLU A 28 18.10 9.96 19.82
N THR A 29 18.13 11.24 20.17
CA THR A 29 17.09 11.88 20.97
C THR A 29 16.71 13.22 20.40
N LEU A 30 15.59 13.26 19.66
CA LEU A 30 14.85 14.49 19.44
C LEU A 30 14.08 14.85 20.73
N THR A 31 13.99 16.12 21.06
CA THR A 31 13.07 16.57 22.12
C THR A 31 11.63 16.26 21.70
N GLU A 32 10.70 16.18 22.67
CA GLU A 32 9.29 15.93 22.35
C GLU A 32 8.70 16.98 21.41
N GLU A 33 9.14 18.23 21.53
CA GLU A 33 8.72 19.33 20.66
C GLU A 33 9.27 19.16 19.24
N GLU A 34 10.54 18.83 19.09
CA GLU A 34 11.16 18.55 17.80
C GLU A 34 10.53 17.34 17.11
N GLN A 35 10.20 16.31 17.88
CA GLN A 35 9.50 15.12 17.36
C GLN A 35 8.10 15.48 16.85
N LYS A 36 7.33 16.29 17.57
CA LYS A 36 6.01 16.76 17.14
C LYS A 36 6.08 17.59 15.85
N ILE A 37 7.04 18.50 15.75
CA ILE A 37 7.25 19.32 14.54
C ILE A 37 7.60 18.43 13.35
N SER A 38 8.51 17.48 13.54
CA SER A 38 8.92 16.52 12.51
C SER A 38 7.74 15.67 12.06
N ASP A 39 6.95 15.13 12.98
CA ASP A 39 5.78 14.31 12.68
C ASP A 39 4.71 15.10 11.92
N GLU A 40 4.48 16.36 12.27
CA GLU A 40 3.55 17.24 11.54
C GLU A 40 4.04 17.53 10.11
N GLU A 41 5.31 17.79 9.92
CA GLU A 41 5.90 18.01 8.60
C GLU A 41 5.78 16.77 7.72
N PHE A 42 6.12 15.58 8.23
CA PHE A 42 5.94 14.32 7.53
C PHE A 42 4.48 14.04 7.20
N ARG A 43 3.55 14.36 8.10
CA ARG A 43 2.13 14.20 7.86
C ARG A 43 1.63 15.12 6.75
N LYS A 44 2.08 16.38 6.71
CA LYS A 44 1.75 17.33 5.64
C LYS A 44 2.28 16.87 4.28
N ILE A 45 3.50 16.36 4.23
CA ILE A 45 4.10 15.81 3.01
C ILE A 45 3.30 14.61 2.52
N ARG A 46 3.00 13.65 3.39
CA ARG A 46 2.17 12.47 3.06
C ARG A 46 0.79 12.85 2.56
N PHE A 47 0.13 13.79 3.21
CA PHE A 47 -1.18 14.29 2.81
C PHE A 47 -1.14 14.95 1.42
N ARG A 48 -0.12 15.77 1.16
CA ARG A 48 0.10 16.38 -0.15
C ARG A 48 0.32 15.34 -1.25
N LEU A 49 1.15 14.33 -1.00
CA LEU A 49 1.41 13.24 -1.94
C LEU A 49 0.15 12.42 -2.23
N LEU A 50 -0.66 12.14 -1.21
CA LEU A 50 -1.93 11.45 -1.37
C LEU A 50 -2.94 12.26 -2.20
N ASN A 51 -3.04 13.56 -1.97
CA ASN A 51 -3.96 14.43 -2.72
C ASN A 51 -3.54 14.65 -4.17
N ASN A 52 -2.24 14.60 -4.46
CA ASN A 52 -1.70 14.80 -5.81
C ASN A 52 -1.55 13.52 -6.62
N ARG A 53 -1.86 12.36 -6.04
CA ARG A 53 -1.80 11.09 -6.77
C ARG A 53 -2.84 11.03 -7.87
N THR A 54 -2.46 10.45 -9.01
CA THR A 54 -3.38 10.18 -10.11
C THR A 54 -4.35 9.05 -9.76
N GLU A 55 -5.48 8.95 -10.48
CA GLU A 55 -6.43 7.84 -10.30
C GLU A 55 -5.78 6.48 -10.58
N LYS A 56 -4.89 6.42 -11.56
CA LYS A 56 -4.11 5.21 -11.83
C LYS A 56 -3.21 4.81 -10.65
N GLN A 57 -2.53 5.77 -10.04
CA GLN A 57 -1.68 5.53 -8.85
C GLN A 57 -2.52 5.07 -7.66
N ARG A 58 -3.68 5.69 -7.44
CA ARG A 58 -4.63 5.27 -6.42
C ARG A 58 -5.07 3.82 -6.63
N LEU A 59 -5.53 3.50 -7.82
CA LEU A 59 -6.01 2.17 -8.19
C LEU A 59 -4.92 1.12 -7.97
N MET A 60 -3.71 1.37 -8.45
CA MET A 60 -2.57 0.46 -8.28
C MET A 60 -2.21 0.25 -6.81
N SER A 61 -2.23 1.31 -6.01
CA SER A 61 -1.94 1.22 -4.56
C SER A 61 -2.98 0.38 -3.82
N GLU A 62 -4.26 0.60 -4.10
CA GLU A 62 -5.35 -0.14 -3.45
C GLU A 62 -5.40 -1.61 -3.86
N ILE A 63 -5.19 -1.91 -5.13
CA ILE A 63 -5.09 -3.30 -5.62
C ILE A 63 -3.89 -4.01 -4.97
N THR A 64 -2.75 -3.36 -4.90
CA THR A 64 -1.56 -3.91 -4.25
C THR A 64 -1.82 -4.18 -2.77
N ARG A 65 -2.45 -3.25 -2.07
CA ARG A 65 -2.84 -3.43 -0.67
C ARG A 65 -3.77 -4.63 -0.48
N LEU A 66 -4.78 -4.80 -1.33
CA LEU A 66 -5.69 -5.93 -1.29
C LEU A 66 -4.93 -7.25 -1.51
N ARG A 67 -4.05 -7.31 -2.49
CA ARG A 67 -3.22 -8.49 -2.78
C ARG A 67 -2.33 -8.88 -1.60
N ILE A 68 -1.69 -7.90 -0.97
CA ILE A 68 -0.86 -8.14 0.22
C ILE A 68 -1.71 -8.67 1.38
N SER A 69 -2.89 -8.09 1.62
CA SER A 69 -3.82 -8.55 2.65
C SER A 69 -4.24 -10.01 2.45
N ILE A 70 -4.57 -10.39 1.22
CA ILE A 70 -4.92 -11.76 0.87
C ILE A 70 -3.73 -12.69 1.10
N LYS A 71 -2.54 -12.29 0.68
CA LYS A 71 -1.32 -13.09 0.85
C LYS A 71 -1.01 -13.33 2.32
N VAL A 72 -1.07 -12.30 3.15
CA VAL A 72 -0.86 -12.40 4.60
C VAL A 72 -1.91 -13.32 5.24
N TYR A 73 -3.17 -13.20 4.83
CA TYR A 73 -4.24 -14.08 5.30
C TYR A 73 -3.99 -15.56 4.96
N LEU A 74 -3.55 -15.85 3.73
CA LEU A 74 -3.28 -17.21 3.30
C LEU A 74 -2.10 -17.87 4.04
N GLU A 75 -1.21 -17.06 4.60
CA GLU A 75 -0.10 -17.54 5.44
C GLU A 75 -0.53 -17.83 6.89
N GLN A 76 -1.73 -17.40 7.29
CA GLN A 76 -2.29 -17.66 8.60
C GLN A 76 -3.04 -18.99 8.62
N GLU A 77 -3.01 -19.68 9.74
CA GLU A 77 -3.73 -20.94 9.93
C GLU A 77 -5.18 -20.73 10.41
N ILE A 78 -5.57 -19.52 10.74
CA ILE A 78 -6.87 -19.17 11.30
C ILE A 78 -7.78 -18.68 10.19
N TYR A 79 -8.98 -19.31 10.11
CA TYR A 79 -10.03 -18.86 9.20
C TYR A 79 -10.66 -17.54 9.68
N ASP A 80 -10.77 -16.58 8.76
CA ASP A 80 -11.44 -15.29 8.99
C ASP A 80 -12.54 -15.09 7.95
N PRO A 81 -13.82 -14.99 8.34
CA PRO A 81 -14.94 -14.78 7.42
C PRO A 81 -14.85 -13.49 6.60
N SER A 82 -14.11 -12.48 7.07
CA SER A 82 -13.90 -11.22 6.34
C SER A 82 -13.06 -11.38 5.08
N PHE A 83 -12.36 -12.51 4.94
CA PHE A 83 -11.60 -12.89 3.76
C PHE A 83 -12.30 -13.93 2.88
N SER A 84 -13.61 -14.10 3.03
CA SER A 84 -14.39 -14.93 2.11
C SER A 84 -14.34 -14.38 0.69
N PHE A 85 -14.56 -15.25 -0.30
CA PHE A 85 -14.55 -14.82 -1.70
C PHE A 85 -15.50 -13.66 -1.99
N GLY A 86 -16.72 -13.71 -1.43
CA GLY A 86 -17.72 -12.65 -1.60
C GLY A 86 -17.27 -11.31 -1.00
N GLN A 87 -16.63 -11.32 0.15
CA GLN A 87 -16.10 -10.12 0.80
C GLN A 87 -14.95 -9.50 0.00
N ILE A 88 -14.01 -10.31 -0.44
CA ILE A 88 -12.88 -9.86 -1.27
C ILE A 88 -13.36 -9.32 -2.61
N LEU A 89 -14.29 -9.99 -3.24
CA LEU A 89 -14.89 -9.51 -4.51
C LEU A 89 -15.61 -8.18 -4.32
N GLY A 90 -16.33 -8.00 -3.23
CA GLY A 90 -16.98 -6.74 -2.88
C GLY A 90 -15.98 -5.59 -2.68
N GLU A 91 -14.87 -5.84 -2.01
CA GLU A 91 -13.78 -4.86 -1.85
C GLU A 91 -13.14 -4.50 -3.20
N TYR A 92 -12.89 -5.47 -4.05
CA TYR A 92 -12.34 -5.27 -5.38
C TYR A 92 -13.24 -4.38 -6.25
N ILE A 93 -14.55 -4.63 -6.25
CA ILE A 93 -15.53 -3.81 -6.96
C ILE A 93 -15.55 -2.38 -6.41
N GLY A 94 -15.46 -2.22 -5.09
CA GLY A 94 -15.35 -0.92 -4.43
C GLY A 94 -14.11 -0.15 -4.82
N ILE A 95 -12.97 -0.82 -4.95
CA ILE A 95 -11.70 -0.21 -5.42
C ILE A 95 -11.83 0.31 -6.84
N LEU A 96 -12.48 -0.44 -7.72
CA LEU A 96 -12.73 -0.04 -9.11
C LEU A 96 -13.71 1.14 -9.24
N LYS A 97 -14.47 1.45 -8.19
CA LYS A 97 -15.50 2.50 -8.18
C LYS A 97 -16.53 2.37 -9.29
N ILE A 98 -16.85 1.16 -9.68
CA ILE A 98 -17.92 0.84 -10.61
C ILE A 98 -19.09 0.20 -9.88
N ASN A 99 -20.28 0.29 -10.45
CA ASN A 99 -21.42 -0.38 -9.86
C ASN A 99 -21.45 -1.88 -10.21
N LYS A 100 -22.22 -2.65 -9.46
CA LYS A 100 -22.33 -4.10 -9.64
C LYS A 100 -22.85 -4.51 -11.01
N LYS A 101 -23.73 -3.71 -11.59
CA LYS A 101 -24.28 -3.94 -12.95
C LYS A 101 -23.23 -3.79 -14.01
N GLU A 102 -22.43 -2.73 -13.94
CA GLU A 102 -21.30 -2.52 -14.86
C GLU A 102 -20.28 -3.62 -14.75
N PHE A 103 -19.90 -4.00 -13.53
CA PHE A 103 -18.99 -5.10 -13.30
C PHE A 103 -19.51 -6.43 -13.86
N SER A 104 -20.79 -6.75 -13.67
CA SER A 104 -21.40 -7.96 -14.21
C SER A 104 -21.38 -8.01 -15.75
N LYS A 105 -21.55 -6.87 -16.41
CA LYS A 105 -21.42 -6.76 -17.86
C LYS A 105 -19.98 -6.96 -18.33
N ASP A 106 -19.03 -6.35 -17.64
CA ASP A 106 -17.61 -6.42 -18.00
C ASP A 106 -17.04 -7.83 -17.92
N ILE A 107 -17.50 -8.63 -16.97
CA ILE A 107 -17.08 -10.04 -16.81
C ILE A 107 -18.04 -11.05 -17.46
N ASP A 108 -19.06 -10.57 -18.18
CA ASP A 108 -20.03 -11.39 -18.90
C ASP A 108 -20.77 -12.42 -18.04
N ILE A 109 -21.26 -11.99 -16.89
CA ILE A 109 -22.15 -12.78 -16.03
C ILE A 109 -23.45 -12.04 -15.74
N HIS A 110 -24.51 -12.78 -15.44
CA HIS A 110 -25.77 -12.18 -15.03
C HIS A 110 -25.66 -11.51 -13.67
N TYR A 111 -26.26 -10.33 -13.52
CA TYR A 111 -26.25 -9.57 -12.26
C TYR A 111 -26.74 -10.39 -11.05
N THR A 112 -27.75 -11.22 -11.25
CA THR A 112 -28.27 -12.11 -10.18
C THR A 112 -27.23 -13.09 -9.67
N LYS A 113 -26.41 -13.65 -10.57
CA LYS A 113 -25.30 -14.53 -10.19
C LYS A 113 -24.23 -13.77 -9.40
N LEU A 114 -23.86 -12.57 -9.85
CA LEU A 114 -22.93 -11.73 -9.11
C LEU A 114 -23.46 -11.39 -7.71
N SER A 115 -24.73 -11.03 -7.59
CA SER A 115 -25.37 -10.75 -6.30
C SER A 115 -25.33 -11.95 -5.35
N ARG A 116 -25.55 -13.17 -5.86
CA ARG A 116 -25.45 -14.40 -5.05
C ARG A 116 -24.01 -14.65 -4.58
N LEU A 117 -23.03 -14.46 -5.43
CA LEU A 117 -21.61 -14.58 -5.07
C LEU A 117 -21.21 -13.58 -3.98
N LEU A 118 -21.62 -12.32 -4.13
CA LEU A 118 -21.32 -11.26 -3.16
C LEU A 118 -22.00 -11.48 -1.81
N ASN A 119 -23.21 -12.03 -1.79
CA ASN A 119 -23.97 -12.34 -0.58
C ASN A 119 -23.67 -13.75 -0.02
N GLU A 120 -22.68 -14.44 -0.58
CA GLU A 120 -22.26 -15.78 -0.14
C GLU A 120 -23.36 -16.86 -0.20
N ARG A 121 -24.35 -16.66 -1.08
CA ARG A 121 -25.41 -17.62 -1.36
C ARG A 121 -25.05 -18.67 -2.40
N GLU A 122 -23.97 -18.44 -3.13
CA GLU A 122 -23.43 -19.32 -4.15
C GLU A 122 -21.90 -19.30 -4.07
N GLU A 123 -21.26 -20.46 -4.22
CA GLU A 123 -19.80 -20.55 -4.30
C GLU A 123 -19.32 -20.33 -5.74
N PRO A 124 -18.14 -19.69 -5.93
CA PRO A 124 -17.59 -19.53 -7.25
C PRO A 124 -17.14 -20.86 -7.82
N ASN A 125 -17.44 -21.10 -9.11
CA ASN A 125 -16.89 -22.25 -9.81
C ASN A 125 -15.53 -21.92 -10.45
N VAL A 126 -14.82 -22.95 -10.92
CA VAL A 126 -13.47 -22.80 -11.52
C VAL A 126 -13.49 -21.89 -12.73
N SER A 127 -14.57 -21.84 -13.51
CA SER A 127 -14.69 -20.96 -14.68
C SER A 127 -14.87 -19.50 -14.33
N PHE A 128 -15.32 -19.20 -13.08
CA PHE A 128 -15.42 -17.82 -12.59
C PHE A 128 -14.09 -17.28 -12.06
N ILE A 129 -13.30 -18.14 -11.43
CA ILE A 129 -12.01 -17.79 -10.87
C ILE A 129 -10.96 -17.63 -11.98
#